data_6c5ef99dca4ce8d4467d81963e37ebaa
#
_entry.id   6c5ef99dca4ce8d4467d81963e37ebaa
#
_cell.length_a   1.000
_cell.length_b   1.000
_cell.length_c   1.000
_cell.angle_alpha   90.00
_cell.angle_beta   90.00
_cell.angle_gamma   90.00
#
_symmetry.space_group_name_H-M   'P 1'
#
loop_
_entity.id
_entity.type
_entity.pdbx_description
1 polymer ?
#
loop_
_entity_poly.entity_id
_entity_poly.type
_entity_poly.pdbx_seq_one_letter_code
_entity_poly.pdbx_strand_id
1 'polypeptide(L)'
;MSPTTMRLTREEATFVIDYSKYLNDRARVIKPSGIRRFFDIANEMEDVISLSIGEPDFFTPWHIREEGITTLEKGRTRYTPNRGLMALREEICRFLKRKYDLEYTAATDILVTVGGSEAIDMALRCLV
;
A
#
# COMPACT_ATOMS: atom_id res chain seq x y z
N MET A 1 -31.22 -39.64 38.77
CA MET A 1 -29.96 -39.84 38.04
C MET A 1 -29.73 -38.62 37.19
N SER A 2 -28.82 -37.76 37.63
CA SER A 2 -28.50 -36.45 37.00
C SER A 2 -27.37 -36.67 35.99
N PRO A 3 -27.41 -36.10 34.77
CA PRO A 3 -26.31 -36.25 33.83
C PRO A 3 -25.15 -35.33 34.23
N THR A 4 -24.02 -35.96 34.52
CA THR A 4 -22.74 -35.30 34.78
C THR A 4 -22.30 -34.53 33.54
N THR A 5 -22.35 -33.21 33.62
CA THR A 5 -21.82 -32.33 32.58
C THR A 5 -20.29 -32.32 32.68
N MET A 6 -19.67 -33.05 31.78
CA MET A 6 -18.21 -33.04 31.60
C MET A 6 -17.76 -31.69 31.05
N ARG A 7 -17.22 -30.83 31.90
CA ARG A 7 -16.51 -29.61 31.49
C ARG A 7 -15.18 -30.05 30.89
N LEU A 8 -15.08 -29.98 29.58
CA LEU A 8 -13.79 -30.01 28.89
C LEU A 8 -13.14 -28.66 29.11
N THR A 9 -12.16 -28.57 30.00
CA THR A 9 -11.22 -27.47 30.06
C THR A 9 -10.36 -27.58 28.82
N ARG A 10 -10.62 -26.70 27.84
CA ARG A 10 -9.72 -26.45 26.74
C ARG A 10 -8.51 -25.72 27.31
N GLU A 11 -7.44 -26.42 27.63
CA GLU A 11 -6.11 -25.86 27.59
C GLU A 11 -5.87 -25.46 26.15
N GLU A 12 -5.98 -24.17 25.85
CA GLU A 12 -5.58 -23.60 24.58
C GLU A 12 -4.05 -23.72 24.51
N ALA A 13 -3.58 -24.85 24.02
CA ALA A 13 -2.20 -24.96 23.58
C ALA A 13 -2.04 -23.96 22.43
N THR A 14 -1.54 -22.78 22.76
CA THR A 14 -1.18 -21.76 21.77
C THR A 14 -0.04 -22.36 20.93
N PHE A 15 -0.41 -22.90 19.77
CA PHE A 15 0.57 -23.46 18.84
C PHE A 15 1.37 -22.31 18.23
N VAL A 16 2.51 -22.01 18.80
CA VAL A 16 3.42 -20.98 18.28
C VAL A 16 4.23 -21.60 17.14
N ILE A 17 3.91 -21.17 15.92
CA ILE A 17 4.67 -21.58 14.75
C ILE A 17 6.01 -20.83 14.75
N ASP A 18 7.11 -21.54 14.79
CA ASP A 18 8.43 -20.95 14.56
C ASP A 18 8.67 -20.71 13.06
N TYR A 19 8.49 -19.48 12.64
CA TYR A 19 8.72 -19.05 11.26
C TYR A 19 10.20 -18.82 10.92
N SER A 20 11.10 -18.85 11.89
CA SER A 20 12.52 -18.52 11.67
C SER A 20 13.17 -19.37 10.58
N LYS A 21 12.82 -20.64 10.50
CA LYS A 21 13.35 -21.59 9.50
C LYS A 21 12.87 -21.36 8.06
N TYR A 22 11.79 -20.57 7.88
CA TYR A 22 11.24 -20.25 6.56
C TYR A 22 11.70 -18.88 6.04
N LEU A 23 12.28 -18.05 6.90
CA LEU A 23 12.80 -16.75 6.53
C LEU A 23 14.24 -16.88 6.00
N ASN A 24 14.54 -16.17 4.93
CA ASN A 24 15.93 -16.05 4.50
C ASN A 24 16.74 -15.20 5.50
N ASP A 25 18.06 -15.36 5.49
CA ASP A 25 18.93 -14.71 6.47
C ASP A 25 18.90 -13.17 6.38
N ARG A 26 18.72 -12.61 5.18
CA ARG A 26 18.55 -11.15 5.00
C ARG A 26 17.29 -10.64 5.68
N ALA A 27 16.17 -11.36 5.55
CA ALA A 27 14.91 -10.97 6.19
C ALA A 27 14.98 -11.04 7.72
N ARG A 28 15.77 -11.98 8.28
CA ARG A 28 15.94 -12.14 9.73
C ARG A 28 16.65 -10.96 10.39
N VAL A 29 17.55 -10.29 9.67
CA VAL A 29 18.36 -9.18 10.23
C VAL A 29 17.69 -7.81 10.03
N ILE A 30 16.66 -7.71 9.17
CA ILE A 30 15.94 -6.47 8.97
C ILE A 30 15.08 -6.20 10.21
N LYS A 31 15.38 -5.09 10.88
CA LYS A 31 14.58 -4.63 12.02
C LYS A 31 13.41 -3.77 11.55
N PRO A 32 12.26 -3.82 12.25
CA PRO A 32 11.17 -2.88 11.99
C PRO A 32 11.65 -1.43 12.07
N SER A 33 11.08 -0.57 11.23
CA SER A 33 11.40 0.86 11.26
C SER A 33 11.02 1.46 12.63
N GLY A 34 11.97 2.10 13.31
CA GLY A 34 11.73 2.78 14.58
C GLY A 34 10.72 3.93 14.46
N ILE A 35 10.57 4.51 13.27
CA ILE A 35 9.62 5.61 13.01
C ILE A 35 8.18 5.17 13.28
N ARG A 36 7.78 3.95 12.90
CA ARG A 36 6.42 3.45 13.15
C ARG A 36 6.03 3.45 14.62
N ARG A 37 6.97 3.11 15.50
CA ARG A 37 6.73 3.13 16.94
C ARG A 37 6.36 4.54 17.46
N PHE A 38 6.92 5.59 16.87
CA PHE A 38 6.56 6.96 17.23
C PHE A 38 5.15 7.33 16.76
N PHE A 39 4.71 6.80 15.62
CA PHE A 39 3.33 6.99 15.17
C PHE A 39 2.33 6.31 16.10
N ASP A 40 2.61 5.07 16.51
CA ASP A 40 1.76 4.35 17.45
C ASP A 40 1.62 5.14 18.75
N ILE A 41 2.73 5.65 19.32
CA ILE A 41 2.72 6.48 20.52
C ILE A 41 1.93 7.79 20.30
N ALA A 42 2.14 8.47 19.19
CA ALA A 42 1.45 9.72 18.89
C ALA A 42 -0.07 9.52 18.73
N ASN A 43 -0.50 8.39 18.17
CA ASN A 43 -1.92 8.05 18.03
C ASN A 43 -2.60 7.70 19.36
N GLU A 44 -1.85 7.28 20.37
CA GLU A 44 -2.36 7.00 21.74
C GLU A 44 -2.42 8.24 22.63
N MET A 45 -1.81 9.35 22.22
CA MET A 45 -1.77 10.59 23.00
C MET A 45 -2.94 11.49 22.62
N GLU A 46 -3.60 12.08 23.64
CA GLU A 46 -4.61 13.14 23.46
C GLU A 46 -3.91 14.49 23.25
N ASP A 47 -4.53 15.39 22.49
CA ASP A 47 -4.09 16.77 22.24
C ASP A 47 -2.70 16.93 21.60
N VAL A 48 -2.29 15.97 20.76
CA VAL A 48 -1.01 16.04 20.04
C VAL A 48 -1.17 16.64 18.63
N ILE A 49 -0.36 17.65 18.35
CA ILE A 49 -0.17 18.14 16.99
C ILE A 49 0.97 17.31 16.37
N SER A 50 0.62 16.37 15.50
CA SER A 50 1.60 15.51 14.82
C SER A 50 2.24 16.24 13.64
N LEU A 51 3.57 16.39 13.69
CA LEU A 51 4.38 16.86 12.57
C LEU A 51 5.19 15.71 11.94
N SER A 52 4.76 14.48 12.15
CA SER A 52 5.56 13.27 11.87
C SER A 52 5.39 12.75 10.44
N ILE A 53 4.21 12.87 9.86
CA ILE A 53 3.93 12.42 8.49
C ILE A 53 3.59 13.63 7.63
N GLY A 54 4.25 13.75 6.50
CA GLY A 54 3.94 14.77 5.49
C GLY A 54 2.77 14.29 4.63
N GLU A 55 1.54 14.49 5.09
CA GLU A 55 0.33 14.22 4.33
C GLU A 55 -0.50 15.50 4.18
N PRO A 56 -1.20 15.67 3.03
CA PRO A 56 -2.11 16.79 2.85
C PRO A 56 -3.29 16.70 3.82
N ASP A 57 -3.63 17.79 4.50
CA ASP A 57 -4.79 17.92 5.37
C ASP A 57 -6.06 18.38 4.61
N PHE A 58 -5.98 18.44 3.28
CA PHE A 58 -7.07 18.80 2.40
C PHE A 58 -7.82 17.56 1.91
N PHE A 59 -9.13 17.66 1.84
CA PHE A 59 -9.92 16.65 1.14
C PHE A 59 -9.58 16.65 -0.34
N THR A 60 -9.49 15.45 -0.92
CA THR A 60 -9.38 15.31 -2.38
C THR A 60 -10.50 16.11 -3.05
N PRO A 61 -10.21 16.93 -4.07
CA PRO A 61 -11.21 17.74 -4.78
C PRO A 61 -12.42 16.91 -5.23
N TRP A 62 -13.62 17.50 -5.12
CA TRP A 62 -14.87 16.77 -5.34
C TRP A 62 -14.91 16.05 -6.69
N HIS A 63 -14.53 16.72 -7.77
CA HIS A 63 -14.57 16.15 -9.12
C HIS A 63 -13.70 14.88 -9.25
N ILE A 64 -12.60 14.77 -8.50
CA ILE A 64 -11.75 13.56 -8.47
C ILE A 64 -12.45 12.44 -7.69
N ARG A 65 -13.06 12.78 -6.54
CA ARG A 65 -13.82 11.81 -5.74
C ARG A 65 -15.03 11.27 -6.50
N GLU A 66 -15.76 12.14 -7.19
CA GLU A 66 -16.91 11.80 -8.01
C GLU A 66 -16.55 10.81 -9.12
N GLU A 67 -15.44 11.02 -9.83
CA GLU A 67 -14.96 10.06 -10.82
C GLU A 67 -14.58 8.70 -10.20
N GLY A 68 -14.01 8.70 -9.00
CA GLY A 68 -13.76 7.46 -8.27
C GLY A 68 -15.06 6.69 -7.97
N ILE A 69 -16.08 7.37 -7.45
CA ILE A 69 -17.42 6.81 -7.17
C ILE A 69 -18.04 6.27 -8.47
N THR A 70 -18.07 7.09 -9.50
CA THR A 70 -18.62 6.72 -10.83
C THR A 70 -17.92 5.50 -11.41
N THR A 71 -16.61 5.37 -11.21
CA THR A 71 -15.84 4.21 -11.68
C THR A 71 -16.30 2.92 -11.01
N LEU A 72 -16.56 2.99 -9.70
CA LEU A 72 -17.08 1.84 -8.94
C LEU A 72 -18.52 1.50 -9.34
N GLU A 73 -19.40 2.49 -9.47
CA GLU A 73 -20.81 2.32 -9.89
C GLU A 73 -20.90 1.70 -11.29
N LYS A 74 -20.01 2.09 -12.20
CA LYS A 74 -19.90 1.51 -13.55
C LYS A 74 -19.22 0.14 -13.60
N GLY A 75 -18.85 -0.43 -12.47
CA GLY A 75 -18.18 -1.74 -12.39
C GLY A 75 -16.83 -1.80 -13.09
N ARG A 76 -16.10 -0.70 -13.18
CA ARG A 76 -14.76 -0.65 -13.80
C ARG A 76 -13.68 -1.14 -12.83
N THR A 77 -13.89 -2.34 -12.28
CA THR A 77 -13.02 -2.95 -11.24
C THR A 77 -12.29 -4.20 -11.75
N ARG A 78 -12.10 -4.31 -13.05
CA ARG A 78 -11.42 -5.44 -13.69
C ARG A 78 -9.91 -5.26 -13.68
N TYR A 79 -9.17 -6.34 -13.89
CA TYR A 79 -7.73 -6.30 -14.10
C TYR A 79 -7.35 -5.38 -15.28
N THR A 80 -6.28 -4.66 -15.11
CA THR A 80 -5.68 -3.81 -16.15
C THR A 80 -4.50 -4.52 -16.80
N PRO A 81 -4.01 -4.05 -17.96
CA PRO A 81 -2.71 -4.47 -18.46
C PRO A 81 -1.60 -4.21 -17.44
N ASN A 82 -0.54 -5.05 -17.44
CA ASN A 82 0.57 -4.95 -16.47
C ASN A 82 1.22 -3.56 -16.40
N ARG A 83 1.23 -2.82 -17.50
CA ARG A 83 1.75 -1.44 -17.54
C ARG A 83 0.75 -0.39 -17.09
N GLY A 84 -0.46 -0.77 -16.71
CA GLY A 84 -1.58 0.13 -16.44
C GLY A 84 -2.40 0.48 -17.67
N LEU A 85 -3.55 1.12 -17.46
CA LEU A 85 -4.48 1.53 -18.52
C LEU A 85 -3.80 2.47 -19.51
N MET A 86 -3.97 2.23 -20.81
CA MET A 86 -3.40 3.07 -21.87
C MET A 86 -3.85 4.53 -21.72
N ALA A 87 -5.15 4.77 -21.49
CA ALA A 87 -5.67 6.11 -21.30
C ALA A 87 -5.00 6.88 -20.15
N LEU A 88 -4.70 6.20 -19.04
CA LEU A 88 -3.95 6.82 -17.93
C LEU A 88 -2.52 7.16 -18.35
N ARG A 89 -1.84 6.26 -19.05
CA ARG A 89 -0.46 6.47 -19.51
C ARG A 89 -0.37 7.63 -20.52
N GLU A 90 -1.36 7.77 -21.40
CA GLU A 90 -1.48 8.90 -22.33
C GLU A 90 -1.67 10.22 -21.57
N GLU A 91 -2.51 10.25 -20.53
CA GLU A 91 -2.70 11.44 -19.71
C GLU A 91 -1.42 11.81 -18.94
N ILE A 92 -0.68 10.82 -18.44
CA ILE A 92 0.61 11.05 -17.81
C ILE A 92 1.58 11.71 -18.81
N CYS A 93 1.66 11.21 -20.05
CA CYS A 93 2.49 11.83 -21.08
C CYS A 93 2.07 13.29 -21.36
N ARG A 94 0.76 13.53 -21.50
CA ARG A 94 0.23 14.89 -21.70
C ARG A 94 0.54 15.82 -20.51
N PHE A 95 0.43 15.33 -19.29
CA PHE A 95 0.79 16.08 -18.10
C PHE A 95 2.28 16.42 -18.06
N LEU A 96 3.16 15.46 -18.33
CA LEU A 96 4.61 15.66 -18.32
C LEU A 96 5.04 16.64 -19.41
N LYS A 97 4.45 16.55 -20.61
CA LYS A 97 4.69 17.53 -21.68
C LYS A 97 4.26 18.94 -21.28
N ARG A 98 3.03 19.08 -20.76
CA ARG A 98 2.46 20.38 -20.40
C ARG A 98 3.22 21.05 -19.25
N LYS A 99 3.63 20.28 -18.24
CA LYS A 99 4.19 20.83 -17.00
C LYS A 99 5.71 20.96 -17.02
N TYR A 100 6.39 20.06 -17.71
CA TYR A 100 7.84 19.93 -17.65
C TYR A 100 8.51 19.96 -19.02
N ASP A 101 7.73 20.06 -20.10
CA ASP A 101 8.20 19.97 -21.50
C ASP A 101 8.95 18.66 -21.81
N LEU A 102 8.55 17.57 -21.16
CA LEU A 102 9.11 16.24 -21.37
C LEU A 102 8.23 15.42 -22.29
N GLU A 103 8.82 14.78 -23.29
CA GLU A 103 8.12 13.93 -24.25
C GLU A 103 8.38 12.46 -23.96
N TYR A 104 7.31 11.69 -23.81
CA TYR A 104 7.32 10.25 -23.62
C TYR A 104 6.26 9.58 -24.47
N THR A 105 6.51 8.32 -24.82
CA THR A 105 5.58 7.47 -25.54
C THR A 105 4.80 6.60 -24.56
N ALA A 106 3.48 6.77 -24.51
CA ALA A 106 2.64 6.05 -23.56
C ALA A 106 2.74 4.53 -23.66
N ALA A 107 3.01 4.00 -24.88
CA ALA A 107 3.10 2.57 -25.11
C ALA A 107 4.37 1.94 -24.51
N THR A 108 5.49 2.67 -24.47
CA THR A 108 6.83 2.12 -24.16
C THR A 108 7.44 2.68 -22.89
N ASP A 109 7.23 3.96 -22.60
CA ASP A 109 8.03 4.69 -21.63
C ASP A 109 7.33 4.88 -20.27
N ILE A 110 6.05 4.53 -20.17
CA ILE A 110 5.25 4.69 -18.94
C ILE A 110 4.86 3.33 -18.37
N LEU A 111 5.15 3.15 -17.11
CA LEU A 111 4.69 2.04 -16.26
C LEU A 111 3.99 2.60 -15.03
N VAL A 112 2.76 2.18 -14.81
CA VAL A 112 1.98 2.52 -13.60
C VAL A 112 2.23 1.45 -12.54
N THR A 113 2.66 1.88 -11.35
CA THR A 113 3.00 1.00 -10.22
C THR A 113 2.07 1.22 -9.04
N VAL A 114 2.08 0.29 -8.09
CA VAL A 114 1.37 0.42 -6.81
C VAL A 114 2.20 1.31 -5.87
N GLY A 115 2.20 2.61 -6.18
CA GLY A 115 2.94 3.63 -5.43
C GLY A 115 4.43 3.73 -5.81
N GLY A 116 5.05 4.79 -5.27
CA GLY A 116 6.47 5.10 -5.56
C GLY A 116 7.45 4.05 -5.05
N SER A 117 7.11 3.32 -3.99
CA SER A 117 7.98 2.28 -3.45
C SER A 117 8.19 1.13 -4.42
N GLU A 118 7.13 0.70 -5.12
CA GLU A 118 7.27 -0.33 -6.17
C GLU A 118 8.09 0.20 -7.35
N ALA A 119 7.87 1.44 -7.77
CA ALA A 119 8.65 2.04 -8.84
C ALA A 119 10.16 2.06 -8.53
N ILE A 120 10.52 2.43 -7.30
CA ILE A 120 11.92 2.45 -6.83
C ILE A 120 12.48 1.01 -6.76
N ASP A 121 11.74 0.07 -6.19
CA ASP A 121 12.18 -1.34 -6.08
C ASP A 121 12.41 -1.93 -7.46
N MET A 122 11.49 -1.74 -8.40
CA MET A 122 11.63 -2.22 -9.77
C MET A 122 12.82 -1.59 -10.48
N ALA A 123 13.02 -0.27 -10.35
CA ALA A 123 14.16 0.43 -10.94
C ALA A 123 15.49 -0.12 -10.39
N LEU A 124 15.59 -0.29 -9.07
CA LEU A 124 16.80 -0.85 -8.43
C LEU A 124 17.07 -2.27 -8.90
N ARG A 125 16.05 -3.13 -9.00
CA ARG A 125 16.22 -4.53 -9.50
C ARG A 125 16.66 -4.60 -10.95
N CYS A 126 16.40 -3.55 -11.75
CA CYS A 126 16.88 -3.50 -13.13
C CYS A 126 18.32 -2.98 -13.26
N LEU A 127 18.81 -2.24 -12.25
CA LEU A 127 20.09 -1.54 -12.32
C LEU A 127 21.19 -2.17 -11.46
N VAL A 128 20.79 -2.98 -10.44
CA VAL A 128 21.70 -3.55 -9.42
C VAL A 128 21.58 -5.12 -9.34
#